data_2d7d9a6c4a171cbda5ffe5bc81d944aa
#
_entry.id   2d7d9a6c4a171cbda5ffe5bc81d944aa
#
_cell.length_a   1.000
_cell.length_b   1.000
_cell.length_c   1.000
_cell.angle_alpha   90.00
_cell.angle_beta   90.00
_cell.angle_gamma   90.00
#
_symmetry.space_group_name_H-M   'P 1'
#
loop_
_entity.id
_entity.type
_entity.pdbx_description
1 polymer ?
#
loop_
_entity_poly.entity_id
_entity_poly.type
_entity_poly.pdbx_seq_one_letter_code
_entity_poly.pdbx_strand_id
1 'polypeptide(L)'
;MENKSGRKNVAFCIGDLEGGKMLLQGFCNTLGDTLINVHIFNCCTCYYEGAPHNIGQTNIFNLPNYDIIDMLIVVPFYLSSSEEVIRHTIERAVEKNIPVLTIGKQYDYPNCYCIMPDYRHQIELITSHLIERHGIRKLNFLGGFKNHFTSDERLAGFLDALKSHNIPIEPSRIYYGNLWSTPAIQQVEKMNED
;
A
#
# COMPACT_ATOMS: atom_id res chain seq x y z
N MET A 1 -30.57 2.48 14.99
CA MET A 1 -31.16 3.67 14.34
C MET A 1 -31.16 3.40 12.85
N GLU A 2 -32.33 3.21 12.25
CA GLU A 2 -32.40 3.07 10.79
C GLU A 2 -31.94 4.36 10.12
N ASN A 3 -31.10 4.20 9.10
CA ASN A 3 -30.57 5.30 8.31
C ASN A 3 -31.71 5.96 7.52
N LYS A 4 -32.34 7.01 8.11
CA LYS A 4 -33.49 7.72 7.55
C LYS A 4 -33.20 8.42 6.21
N SER A 5 -31.96 8.50 5.77
CA SER A 5 -31.57 9.21 4.54
C SER A 5 -31.47 8.31 3.29
N GLY A 6 -31.59 6.99 3.44
CA GLY A 6 -31.37 6.03 2.34
C GLY A 6 -29.93 6.02 1.79
N ARG A 7 -29.02 6.76 2.42
CA ARG A 7 -27.61 6.82 2.02
C ARG A 7 -26.80 5.70 2.66
N LYS A 8 -25.86 5.15 1.91
CA LYS A 8 -24.87 4.20 2.42
C LYS A 8 -23.67 4.95 3.03
N ASN A 9 -23.10 4.42 4.10
CA ASN A 9 -21.95 5.00 4.79
C ASN A 9 -20.73 4.11 4.60
N VAL A 10 -19.68 4.67 4.00
CA VAL A 10 -18.40 4.00 3.79
C VAL A 10 -17.37 4.65 4.71
N ALA A 11 -16.75 3.85 5.58
CA ALA A 11 -15.58 4.28 6.33
C ALA A 11 -14.31 4.00 5.51
N PHE A 12 -13.49 5.03 5.33
CA PHE A 12 -12.25 4.97 4.59
C PHE A 12 -11.07 5.25 5.53
N CYS A 13 -10.37 4.19 5.96
CA CYS A 13 -9.22 4.24 6.86
C CYS A 13 -7.91 4.27 6.05
N ILE A 14 -7.16 5.36 6.15
CA ILE A 14 -5.94 5.58 5.37
C ILE A 14 -4.80 6.09 6.24
N GLY A 15 -3.59 5.56 6.02
CA GLY A 15 -2.41 5.90 6.80
C GLY A 15 -1.78 7.25 6.43
N ASP A 16 -1.93 7.66 5.18
CA ASP A 16 -1.42 8.93 4.68
C ASP A 16 -2.35 9.45 3.58
N LEU A 17 -3.05 10.53 3.88
CA LEU A 17 -3.98 11.15 2.93
C LEU A 17 -3.25 11.78 1.76
N GLU A 18 -2.06 12.34 1.95
CA GLU A 18 -1.33 13.00 0.87
C GLU A 18 -0.81 11.99 -0.15
N GLY A 19 -0.20 10.89 0.30
CA GLY A 19 0.18 9.76 -0.54
C GLY A 19 -1.01 9.02 -1.17
N GLY A 20 -2.15 8.95 -0.45
CA GLY A 20 -3.38 8.31 -0.91
C GLY A 20 -4.37 9.21 -1.63
N LYS A 21 -4.06 10.49 -1.86
CA LYS A 21 -4.97 11.49 -2.45
C LYS A 21 -5.57 11.06 -3.78
N MET A 22 -4.75 10.53 -4.68
CA MET A 22 -5.22 10.08 -6.01
C MET A 22 -6.18 8.90 -5.90
N LEU A 23 -5.92 7.97 -4.98
CA LEU A 23 -6.79 6.82 -4.72
C LEU A 23 -8.15 7.29 -4.20
N LEU A 24 -8.15 8.14 -3.18
CA LEU A 24 -9.38 8.68 -2.60
C LEU A 24 -10.15 9.54 -3.61
N GLN A 25 -9.47 10.37 -4.38
CA GLN A 25 -10.09 11.19 -5.42
C GLN A 25 -10.72 10.32 -6.52
N GLY A 26 -10.01 9.28 -6.99
CA GLY A 26 -10.52 8.31 -7.96
C GLY A 26 -11.77 7.60 -7.43
N PHE A 27 -11.73 7.15 -6.16
CA PHE A 27 -12.87 6.54 -5.50
C PHE A 27 -14.07 7.50 -5.45
N CYS A 28 -13.89 8.73 -4.95
CA CYS A 28 -14.97 9.72 -4.87
C CYS A 28 -15.52 10.12 -6.26
N ASN A 29 -14.66 10.26 -7.27
CA ASN A 29 -15.10 10.57 -8.63
C ASN A 29 -15.94 9.45 -9.24
N THR A 30 -15.62 8.17 -8.92
CA THR A 30 -16.39 7.02 -9.39
C THR A 30 -17.76 6.93 -8.74
N LEU A 31 -17.91 7.43 -7.52
CA LEU A 31 -19.19 7.44 -6.83
C LEU A 31 -20.22 8.36 -7.51
N GLY A 32 -19.78 9.46 -8.13
CA GLY A 32 -20.65 10.40 -8.81
C GLY A 32 -21.79 10.88 -7.90
N ASP A 33 -23.03 10.81 -8.43
CA ASP A 33 -24.26 11.20 -7.71
C ASP A 33 -24.86 10.08 -6.86
N THR A 34 -24.08 9.03 -6.53
CA THR A 34 -24.57 7.94 -5.68
C THR A 34 -24.88 8.42 -4.27
N LEU A 35 -25.89 7.81 -3.64
CA LEU A 35 -26.27 8.12 -2.26
C LEU A 35 -25.31 7.47 -1.26
N ILE A 36 -24.03 7.87 -1.31
CA ILE A 36 -22.95 7.36 -0.44
C ILE A 36 -22.33 8.53 0.33
N ASN A 37 -22.19 8.35 1.64
CA ASN A 37 -21.38 9.20 2.49
C ASN A 37 -20.02 8.53 2.70
N VAL A 38 -18.92 9.25 2.49
CA VAL A 38 -17.57 8.76 2.73
C VAL A 38 -17.03 9.42 4.00
N HIS A 39 -16.76 8.61 5.01
CA HIS A 39 -16.16 9.04 6.28
C HIS A 39 -14.66 8.69 6.25
N ILE A 40 -13.79 9.70 6.24
CA ILE A 40 -12.35 9.51 6.11
C ILE A 40 -11.72 9.54 7.50
N PHE A 41 -11.01 8.46 7.83
CA PHE A 41 -10.19 8.31 9.02
C PHE A 41 -8.72 8.28 8.59
N ASN A 42 -8.03 9.41 8.74
CA ASN A 42 -6.65 9.57 8.31
C ASN A 42 -5.70 9.66 9.49
N CYS A 43 -4.62 8.90 9.46
CA CYS A 43 -3.50 9.04 10.39
C CYS A 43 -2.21 9.36 9.60
N CYS A 44 -1.32 10.15 10.18
CA CYS A 44 -0.06 10.55 9.55
C CYS A 44 1.12 9.72 10.12
N THR A 45 1.11 8.40 9.90
CA THR A 45 2.11 7.48 10.49
C THR A 45 3.29 7.16 9.59
N CYS A 46 3.21 7.46 8.30
CA CYS A 46 4.21 7.06 7.31
C CYS A 46 5.64 7.59 7.58
N TYR A 47 5.79 8.66 8.34
CA TYR A 47 7.07 9.33 8.54
C TYR A 47 7.78 8.96 9.85
N TYR A 48 7.14 8.19 10.76
CA TYR A 48 7.61 7.99 12.13
C TYR A 48 7.49 6.52 12.57
N GLU A 49 8.05 5.58 11.82
CA GLU A 49 8.01 4.16 12.20
C GLU A 49 8.58 3.93 13.61
N GLY A 50 7.83 3.17 14.41
CA GLY A 50 8.25 2.73 15.74
C GLY A 50 8.13 3.76 16.87
N ALA A 51 7.70 4.99 16.61
CA ALA A 51 7.54 6.00 17.64
C ALA A 51 6.20 5.87 18.39
N PRO A 52 6.13 6.20 19.70
CA PRO A 52 4.87 6.30 20.44
C PRO A 52 3.83 7.19 19.76
N HIS A 53 4.29 8.18 19.00
CA HIS A 53 3.47 9.05 18.17
C HIS A 53 2.61 8.25 17.16
N ASN A 54 3.17 7.24 16.50
CA ASN A 54 2.43 6.41 15.53
C ASN A 54 1.29 5.65 16.19
N ILE A 55 1.50 5.14 17.40
CA ILE A 55 0.46 4.48 18.19
C ILE A 55 -0.69 5.45 18.48
N GLY A 56 -0.37 6.69 18.86
CA GLY A 56 -1.35 7.74 19.08
C GLY A 56 -2.14 8.09 17.80
N GLN A 57 -1.45 8.24 16.67
CA GLN A 57 -2.06 8.57 15.39
C GLN A 57 -3.01 7.47 14.88
N THR A 58 -2.64 6.20 15.06
CA THR A 58 -3.48 5.09 14.61
C THR A 58 -4.76 4.90 15.42
N ASN A 59 -4.86 5.50 16.61
CA ASN A 59 -6.09 5.46 17.42
C ASN A 59 -7.31 6.05 16.69
N ILE A 60 -7.12 6.86 15.66
CA ILE A 60 -8.23 7.35 14.82
C ILE A 60 -9.03 6.20 14.20
N PHE A 61 -8.42 5.03 13.98
CA PHE A 61 -9.07 3.85 13.43
C PHE A 61 -10.01 3.14 14.41
N ASN A 62 -10.03 3.57 15.68
CA ASN A 62 -11.01 3.15 16.67
C ASN A 62 -12.32 3.98 16.63
N LEU A 63 -12.33 5.11 15.88
CA LEU A 63 -13.47 6.02 15.82
C LEU A 63 -14.61 5.60 14.88
N PRO A 64 -14.43 4.75 13.84
CA PRO A 64 -15.54 4.32 13.01
C PRO A 64 -16.70 3.78 13.85
N ASN A 65 -17.91 4.29 13.61
CA ASN A 65 -19.10 3.78 14.25
C ASN A 65 -19.70 2.63 13.45
N TYR A 66 -19.39 1.42 13.86
CA TYR A 66 -19.79 0.18 13.17
C TYR A 66 -21.31 -0.11 13.22
N ASP A 67 -22.12 0.68 13.92
CA ASP A 67 -23.58 0.56 13.89
C ASP A 67 -24.21 1.32 12.74
N ILE A 68 -23.46 2.22 12.08
CA ILE A 68 -23.97 3.03 10.96
C ILE A 68 -23.18 2.83 9.65
N ILE A 69 -22.03 2.14 9.68
CA ILE A 69 -21.20 1.89 8.50
C ILE A 69 -21.76 0.70 7.73
N ASP A 70 -21.85 0.84 6.42
CA ASP A 70 -22.26 -0.22 5.49
C ASP A 70 -21.04 -0.91 4.84
N MET A 71 -19.86 -0.28 4.83
CA MET A 71 -18.62 -0.83 4.28
C MET A 71 -17.41 -0.18 4.94
N LEU A 72 -16.36 -0.96 5.16
CA LEU A 72 -15.05 -0.50 5.61
C LEU A 72 -14.02 -0.65 4.49
N ILE A 73 -13.30 0.42 4.17
CA ILE A 73 -12.13 0.39 3.28
C ILE A 73 -10.89 0.70 4.11
N VAL A 74 -9.88 -0.16 4.02
CA VAL A 74 -8.60 0.02 4.74
C VAL A 74 -7.45 0.04 3.75
N VAL A 75 -6.65 1.10 3.82
CA VAL A 75 -5.43 1.26 3.01
C VAL A 75 -4.23 1.18 3.95
N PRO A 76 -3.67 -0.03 4.18
CA PRO A 76 -2.63 -0.27 5.20
C PRO A 76 -1.23 0.15 4.77
N PHE A 77 -1.08 0.89 3.66
CA PHE A 77 0.21 1.41 3.23
C PHE A 77 0.85 2.24 4.33
N TYR A 78 2.13 1.99 4.61
CA TYR A 78 2.94 2.72 5.60
C TYR A 78 2.56 2.49 7.07
N LEU A 79 1.71 1.51 7.37
CA LEU A 79 1.24 1.20 8.72
C LEU A 79 1.94 -0.03 9.33
N SER A 80 3.17 -0.34 8.95
CA SER A 80 3.90 -1.53 9.41
C SER A 80 3.99 -1.65 10.94
N SER A 81 4.09 -0.52 11.64
CA SER A 81 4.10 -0.45 13.10
C SER A 81 2.71 -0.53 13.76
N SER A 82 1.65 -0.58 12.98
CA SER A 82 0.26 -0.51 13.45
C SER A 82 -0.59 -1.70 13.01
N GLU A 83 0.04 -2.81 12.69
CA GLU A 83 -0.62 -4.03 12.20
C GLU A 83 -1.73 -4.52 13.14
N GLU A 84 -1.50 -4.46 14.44
CA GLU A 84 -2.48 -4.87 15.46
C GLU A 84 -3.75 -3.99 15.40
N VAL A 85 -3.58 -2.67 15.26
CA VAL A 85 -4.71 -1.73 15.16
C VAL A 85 -5.50 -1.99 13.88
N ILE A 86 -4.83 -2.26 12.76
CA ILE A 86 -5.50 -2.58 11.49
C ILE A 86 -6.30 -3.86 11.63
N ARG A 87 -5.72 -4.93 12.19
CA ARG A 87 -6.42 -6.19 12.43
C ARG A 87 -7.65 -5.99 13.30
N HIS A 88 -7.50 -5.29 14.41
CA HIS A 88 -8.61 -4.98 15.31
C HIS A 88 -9.72 -4.18 14.62
N THR A 89 -9.35 -3.21 13.77
CA THR A 89 -10.31 -2.43 12.96
C THR A 89 -11.10 -3.33 11.99
N ILE A 90 -10.44 -4.28 11.34
CA ILE A 90 -11.06 -5.26 10.44
C ILE A 90 -11.96 -6.23 11.24
N GLU A 91 -11.48 -6.75 12.35
CA GLU A 91 -12.22 -7.69 13.21
C GLU A 91 -13.55 -7.10 13.69
N ARG A 92 -13.56 -5.85 14.14
CA ARG A 92 -14.79 -5.14 14.53
C ARG A 92 -15.80 -5.01 13.39
N ALA A 93 -15.35 -4.79 12.16
CA ALA A 93 -16.23 -4.78 10.99
C ALA A 93 -16.79 -6.18 10.70
N VAL A 94 -15.93 -7.19 10.73
CA VAL A 94 -16.31 -8.59 10.49
C VAL A 94 -17.32 -9.10 11.53
N GLU A 95 -17.14 -8.78 12.81
CA GLU A 95 -18.10 -9.10 13.89
C GLU A 95 -19.50 -8.53 13.65
N LYS A 96 -19.58 -7.40 12.96
CA LYS A 96 -20.84 -6.74 12.57
C LYS A 96 -21.32 -7.15 11.16
N ASN A 97 -20.68 -8.14 10.52
CA ASN A 97 -20.94 -8.54 9.14
C ASN A 97 -20.81 -7.41 8.11
N ILE A 98 -20.01 -6.38 8.40
CA ILE A 98 -19.72 -5.29 7.49
C ILE A 98 -18.67 -5.77 6.49
N PRO A 99 -18.90 -5.64 5.17
CA PRO A 99 -17.88 -5.98 4.17
C PRO A 99 -16.66 -5.07 4.30
N VAL A 100 -15.48 -5.69 4.22
CA VAL A 100 -14.19 -5.01 4.29
C VAL A 100 -13.49 -5.10 2.95
N LEU A 101 -12.95 -3.98 2.47
CA LEU A 101 -12.05 -3.92 1.33
C LEU A 101 -10.69 -3.43 1.79
N THR A 102 -9.65 -4.22 1.58
CA THR A 102 -8.27 -3.79 1.81
C THR A 102 -7.57 -3.48 0.49
N ILE A 103 -6.64 -2.54 0.49
CA ILE A 103 -5.88 -2.16 -0.71
C ILE A 103 -4.38 -2.33 -0.43
N GLY A 104 -3.75 -3.24 -1.17
CA GLY A 104 -2.30 -3.47 -1.13
C GLY A 104 -1.81 -4.48 -0.08
N LYS A 105 -2.70 -4.99 0.77
CA LYS A 105 -2.39 -6.10 1.68
C LYS A 105 -3.62 -6.95 1.94
N GLN A 106 -3.47 -8.26 1.81
CA GLN A 106 -4.54 -9.22 2.06
C GLN A 106 -4.60 -9.59 3.55
N TYR A 107 -5.84 -9.75 4.04
CA TYR A 107 -6.16 -10.27 5.37
C TYR A 107 -7.15 -11.41 5.24
N ASP A 108 -6.89 -12.49 5.98
CA ASP A 108 -7.71 -13.71 5.94
C ASP A 108 -8.83 -13.64 6.98
N TYR A 109 -9.88 -12.88 6.65
CA TYR A 109 -11.11 -12.77 7.43
C TYR A 109 -12.33 -13.00 6.55
N PRO A 110 -13.43 -13.53 7.11
CA PRO A 110 -14.70 -13.60 6.39
C PRO A 110 -15.14 -12.22 5.88
N ASN A 111 -15.74 -12.19 4.69
CA ASN A 111 -16.24 -10.96 4.08
C ASN A 111 -15.18 -9.84 3.92
N CYS A 112 -13.91 -10.23 3.84
CA CYS A 112 -12.77 -9.34 3.61
C CYS A 112 -12.21 -9.59 2.21
N TYR A 113 -12.22 -8.55 1.40
CA TYR A 113 -11.76 -8.56 0.01
C TYR A 113 -10.48 -7.73 -0.11
N CYS A 114 -9.63 -8.03 -1.10
CA CYS A 114 -8.40 -7.28 -1.32
C CYS A 114 -8.24 -6.88 -2.79
N ILE A 115 -7.88 -5.61 -3.00
CA ILE A 115 -7.33 -5.13 -4.26
C ILE A 115 -5.82 -5.07 -4.09
N MET A 116 -5.10 -5.90 -4.85
CA MET A 116 -3.65 -5.96 -4.81
C MET A 116 -3.07 -5.69 -6.20
N PRO A 117 -2.21 -4.67 -6.34
CA PRO A 117 -1.44 -4.49 -7.57
C PRO A 117 -0.47 -5.66 -7.76
N ASP A 118 -0.35 -6.14 -8.99
CA ASP A 118 0.66 -7.14 -9.35
C ASP A 118 2.02 -6.46 -9.51
N TYR A 119 2.67 -6.19 -8.37
CA TYR A 119 3.96 -5.51 -8.31
C TYR A 119 5.06 -6.26 -9.06
N ARG A 120 5.03 -7.61 -9.01
CA ARG A 120 6.01 -8.46 -9.66
C ARG A 120 5.92 -8.32 -11.17
N HIS A 121 4.73 -8.51 -11.73
CA HIS A 121 4.51 -8.40 -13.17
C HIS A 121 4.78 -6.97 -13.69
N GLN A 122 4.38 -5.94 -12.96
CA GLN A 122 4.64 -4.55 -13.34
C GLN A 122 6.14 -4.26 -13.50
N ILE A 123 6.97 -4.70 -12.54
CA ILE A 123 8.43 -4.49 -12.60
C ILE A 123 9.07 -5.38 -13.66
N GLU A 124 8.60 -6.61 -13.83
CA GLU A 124 9.03 -7.50 -14.91
C GLU A 124 8.83 -6.83 -16.28
N LEU A 125 7.64 -6.28 -16.54
CA LEU A 125 7.32 -5.59 -17.80
C LEU A 125 8.22 -4.37 -18.02
N ILE A 126 8.39 -3.51 -17.00
CA ILE A 126 9.23 -2.31 -17.13
C ILE A 126 10.68 -2.70 -17.38
N THR A 127 11.21 -3.67 -16.65
CA THR A 127 12.58 -4.13 -16.80
C THR A 127 12.80 -4.78 -18.17
N SER A 128 11.90 -5.63 -18.62
CA SER A 128 11.93 -6.22 -19.95
C SER A 128 11.88 -5.17 -21.06
N HIS A 129 11.04 -4.14 -20.90
CA HIS A 129 11.00 -3.01 -21.84
C HIS A 129 12.35 -2.29 -21.96
N LEU A 130 13.03 -2.01 -20.83
CA LEU A 130 14.36 -1.40 -20.84
C LEU A 130 15.39 -2.24 -21.57
N ILE A 131 15.32 -3.55 -21.42
CA ILE A 131 16.23 -4.50 -22.06
C ILE A 131 15.93 -4.61 -23.58
N GLU A 132 14.67 -4.82 -23.94
CA GLU A 132 14.27 -5.13 -25.33
C GLU A 132 14.25 -3.90 -26.23
N ARG A 133 13.72 -2.77 -25.71
CA ARG A 133 13.53 -1.56 -26.52
C ARG A 133 14.72 -0.62 -26.47
N HIS A 134 15.45 -0.61 -25.37
CA HIS A 134 16.57 0.31 -25.16
C HIS A 134 17.93 -0.37 -25.14
N GLY A 135 17.99 -1.72 -25.23
CA GLY A 135 19.22 -2.49 -25.26
C GLY A 135 20.04 -2.41 -23.95
N ILE A 136 19.42 -1.99 -22.84
CA ILE A 136 20.10 -1.81 -21.58
C ILE A 136 20.42 -3.17 -20.97
N ARG A 137 21.69 -3.41 -20.63
CA ARG A 137 22.16 -4.68 -20.06
C ARG A 137 22.73 -4.55 -18.65
N LYS A 138 23.10 -3.33 -18.24
CA LYS A 138 23.51 -3.02 -16.87
C LYS A 138 22.37 -2.30 -16.16
N LEU A 139 21.74 -3.00 -15.23
CA LEU A 139 20.56 -2.50 -14.52
C LEU A 139 20.82 -2.59 -13.01
N ASN A 140 20.47 -1.53 -12.29
CA ASN A 140 20.44 -1.51 -10.84
C ASN A 140 18.99 -1.54 -10.36
N PHE A 141 18.75 -2.24 -9.25
CA PHE A 141 17.45 -2.23 -8.56
C PHE A 141 17.56 -1.40 -7.28
N LEU A 142 16.71 -0.40 -7.14
CA LEU A 142 16.56 0.36 -5.91
C LEU A 142 15.19 0.05 -5.30
N GLY A 143 15.17 -0.78 -4.28
CA GLY A 143 13.97 -1.15 -3.52
C GLY A 143 13.66 -0.17 -2.39
N GLY A 144 12.49 -0.36 -1.77
CA GLY A 144 12.10 0.34 -0.55
C GLY A 144 12.76 -0.26 0.70
N PHE A 145 11.95 -0.78 1.62
CA PHE A 145 12.47 -1.51 2.80
C PHE A 145 12.86 -2.94 2.41
N LYS A 146 13.98 -3.38 2.94
CA LYS A 146 14.40 -4.79 2.83
C LYS A 146 13.46 -5.68 3.65
N ASN A 147 13.12 -6.85 3.13
CA ASN A 147 12.18 -7.80 3.74
C ASN A 147 10.75 -7.22 3.92
N HIS A 148 10.36 -6.32 3.02
CA HIS A 148 9.00 -5.82 2.97
C HIS A 148 8.30 -6.36 1.73
N PHE A 149 7.10 -6.90 1.90
CA PHE A 149 6.34 -7.58 0.85
C PHE A 149 6.39 -6.88 -0.51
N THR A 150 6.06 -5.59 -0.57
CA THR A 150 6.04 -4.86 -1.85
C THR A 150 7.42 -4.67 -2.48
N SER A 151 8.47 -4.56 -1.67
CA SER A 151 9.86 -4.49 -2.16
C SER A 151 10.32 -5.85 -2.68
N ASP A 152 9.94 -6.91 -1.99
CA ASP A 152 10.32 -8.29 -2.33
C ASP A 152 9.62 -8.73 -3.64
N GLU A 153 8.32 -8.43 -3.81
CA GLU A 153 7.60 -8.68 -5.07
C GLU A 153 8.20 -7.89 -6.24
N ARG A 154 8.53 -6.62 -6.03
CA ARG A 154 9.19 -5.81 -7.07
C ARG A 154 10.58 -6.33 -7.42
N LEU A 155 11.36 -6.75 -6.42
CA LEU A 155 12.65 -7.38 -6.66
C LEU A 155 12.47 -8.69 -7.43
N ALA A 156 11.49 -9.51 -7.08
CA ALA A 156 11.22 -10.76 -7.79
C ALA A 156 10.92 -10.48 -9.28
N GLY A 157 10.09 -9.49 -9.61
CA GLY A 157 9.82 -9.09 -10.99
C GLY A 157 11.07 -8.62 -11.74
N PHE A 158 11.93 -7.84 -11.09
CA PHE A 158 13.21 -7.43 -11.66
C PHE A 158 14.10 -8.65 -11.97
N LEU A 159 14.24 -9.58 -11.04
CA LEU A 159 15.03 -10.80 -11.21
C LEU A 159 14.47 -11.73 -12.28
N ASP A 160 13.14 -11.85 -12.37
CA ASP A 160 12.48 -12.65 -13.44
C ASP A 160 12.79 -12.08 -14.83
N ALA A 161 12.74 -10.75 -14.98
CA ALA A 161 13.11 -10.11 -16.24
C ALA A 161 14.58 -10.32 -16.62
N LEU A 162 15.51 -10.19 -15.66
CA LEU A 162 16.93 -10.47 -15.92
C LEU A 162 17.12 -11.94 -16.37
N LYS A 163 16.47 -12.87 -15.69
CA LYS A 163 16.55 -14.30 -15.98
C LYS A 163 16.00 -14.63 -17.36
N SER A 164 14.83 -14.09 -17.73
CA SER A 164 14.21 -14.34 -19.03
C SER A 164 15.03 -13.81 -20.19
N HIS A 165 15.84 -12.77 -19.95
CA HIS A 165 16.74 -12.17 -20.94
C HIS A 165 18.21 -12.65 -20.85
N ASN A 166 18.49 -13.68 -20.04
CA ASN A 166 19.83 -14.24 -19.82
C ASN A 166 20.85 -13.18 -19.36
N ILE A 167 20.43 -12.23 -18.51
CA ILE A 167 21.32 -11.25 -17.88
C ILE A 167 21.72 -11.79 -16.52
N PRO A 168 23.02 -11.84 -16.19
CA PRO A 168 23.50 -12.29 -14.89
C PRO A 168 22.94 -11.44 -13.75
N ILE A 169 22.55 -12.10 -12.67
CA ILE A 169 22.12 -11.42 -11.44
C ILE A 169 23.36 -11.10 -10.61
N GLU A 170 23.61 -9.82 -10.41
CA GLU A 170 24.69 -9.31 -9.59
C GLU A 170 24.13 -8.75 -8.27
N PRO A 171 24.35 -9.41 -7.11
CA PRO A 171 23.81 -8.93 -5.83
C PRO A 171 24.28 -7.52 -5.45
N SER A 172 25.44 -7.09 -5.92
CA SER A 172 25.97 -5.74 -5.73
C SER A 172 25.12 -4.65 -6.40
N ARG A 173 24.23 -5.03 -7.34
CA ARG A 173 23.32 -4.12 -8.05
C ARG A 173 21.95 -4.01 -7.41
N ILE A 174 21.76 -4.59 -6.21
CA ILE A 174 20.49 -4.56 -5.47
C ILE A 174 20.67 -3.65 -4.26
N TYR A 175 19.93 -2.54 -4.25
CA TYR A 175 20.02 -1.49 -3.25
C TYR A 175 18.67 -1.25 -2.58
N TYR A 176 18.65 -0.64 -1.38
CA TYR A 176 17.43 -0.31 -0.64
C TYR A 176 17.52 1.11 -0.09
N GLY A 177 16.54 1.94 -0.42
CA GLY A 177 16.46 3.35 -0.05
C GLY A 177 15.42 3.67 1.04
N ASN A 178 14.83 2.63 1.65
CA ASN A 178 13.85 2.74 2.74
C ASN A 178 12.65 3.67 2.42
N LEU A 179 12.27 3.78 1.15
CA LEU A 179 11.21 4.65 0.63
C LEU A 179 11.41 6.14 0.99
N TRP A 180 12.64 6.57 1.23
CA TRP A 180 12.96 7.93 1.63
C TRP A 180 14.05 8.53 0.75
N SER A 181 13.96 9.85 0.48
CA SER A 181 14.86 10.53 -0.45
C SER A 181 16.33 10.46 -0.03
N THR A 182 16.64 10.76 1.23
CA THR A 182 18.03 10.80 1.70
C THR A 182 18.73 9.44 1.60
N PRO A 183 18.19 8.32 2.13
CA PRO A 183 18.79 7.01 1.90
C PRO A 183 18.84 6.62 0.43
N ALA A 184 17.84 6.97 -0.38
CA ALA A 184 17.84 6.68 -1.80
C ALA A 184 18.96 7.39 -2.55
N ILE A 185 19.20 8.69 -2.28
CA ILE A 185 20.30 9.46 -2.85
C ILE A 185 21.64 8.81 -2.53
N GLN A 186 21.89 8.43 -1.28
CA GLN A 186 23.12 7.74 -0.87
C GLN A 186 23.33 6.42 -1.62
N GLN A 187 22.26 5.68 -1.95
CA GLN A 187 22.41 4.46 -2.75
C GLN A 187 22.70 4.78 -4.23
N VAL A 188 22.09 5.83 -4.79
CA VAL A 188 22.37 6.28 -6.16
C VAL A 188 23.81 6.77 -6.31
N GLU A 189 24.35 7.45 -5.31
CA GLU A 189 25.76 7.85 -5.29
C GLU A 189 26.68 6.63 -5.38
N LYS A 190 26.42 5.59 -4.59
CA LYS A 190 27.18 4.32 -4.66
C LYS A 190 27.06 3.62 -6.02
N MET A 191 25.86 3.65 -6.64
CA MET A 191 25.67 3.06 -7.97
C MET A 191 26.52 3.72 -9.05
N ASN A 192 26.91 4.99 -8.85
CA ASN A 192 27.75 5.74 -9.81
C ASN A 192 29.25 5.48 -9.61
N GLU A 193 29.66 4.87 -8.50
CA GLU A 193 31.05 4.50 -8.21
C GLU A 193 31.42 3.13 -8.80
N ASP A 194 30.43 2.28 -9.13
CA ASP A 194 30.56 0.93 -9.72
C ASP A 194 30.37 0.96 -11.27
#